data_20bc1d27d33b64dbc96dc100165df0d0
#
_entry.id   20bc1d27d33b64dbc96dc100165df0d0
#
_cell.length_a   1.000
_cell.length_b   1.000
_cell.length_c   1.000
_cell.angle_alpha   90.00
_cell.angle_beta   90.00
_cell.angle_gamma   90.00
#
_symmetry.space_group_name_H-M   'P 1'
#
loop_
_entity.id
_entity.type
_entity.pdbx_description
1 polymer ?
#
loop_
_entity_poly.entity_id
_entity_poly.type
_entity_poly.pdbx_seq_one_letter_code
_entity_poly.pdbx_strand_id
1 'polypeptide(L)'
;MPSDYFINKGEVGNMKKNTKQTKDDKMKKPKQHPKPKGFRMGLRAKILGISLPITIIMVIAMIAIAYSVSEKDIMKSSQSLLRTSAKDQGNQIEAWLNRKLDEVKTVKYDLEHSGAVKDQKLLQKKLNDYYALDDSFVGGFYVTDTAGTVMKADDNTTQINNAKDQIWYQKGLTRMNPGYTPVFEDDENHMMISACGMLDDATNIRILSTNL
;
A
#
# COMPACT_ATOMS: atom_id res chain seq x y z
N MET A 1 -7.29 25.67 -15.42
CA MET A 1 -6.58 26.69 -16.24
C MET A 1 -5.48 26.00 -17.00
N PRO A 2 -5.48 26.11 -18.29
CA PRO A 2 -4.54 25.44 -19.18
C PRO A 2 -3.50 26.47 -19.71
N SER A 3 -2.40 25.99 -20.21
CA SER A 3 -1.59 26.68 -21.24
C SER A 3 -0.45 25.75 -21.61
N ASP A 4 -0.14 25.47 -22.73
CA ASP A 4 -0.08 25.90 -24.10
C ASP A 4 1.16 25.22 -24.70
N TYR A 5 0.98 24.45 -25.71
CA TYR A 5 1.30 24.62 -27.12
C TYR A 5 2.62 25.37 -27.42
N PHE A 6 3.55 24.70 -28.08
CA PHE A 6 4.20 25.32 -29.26
C PHE A 6 4.61 24.27 -30.29
N ILE A 7 3.86 24.30 -31.36
CA ILE A 7 4.17 23.81 -32.70
C ILE A 7 5.13 24.83 -33.33
N ASN A 8 6.16 24.38 -34.03
CA ASN A 8 6.73 25.20 -35.09
C ASN A 8 6.97 24.41 -36.36
N LYS A 9 6.28 24.90 -37.36
CA LYS A 9 6.30 24.57 -38.77
C LYS A 9 7.28 25.50 -39.53
N GLY A 10 7.72 25.01 -40.69
CA GLY A 10 8.07 25.84 -41.84
C GLY A 10 9.57 25.81 -42.13
N GLU A 11 10.05 25.75 -43.32
CA GLU A 11 9.67 26.07 -44.69
C GLU A 11 10.79 25.50 -45.59
N VAL A 12 10.53 24.81 -46.60
CA VAL A 12 10.27 25.06 -48.02
C VAL A 12 11.06 26.27 -48.62
N GLY A 13 11.80 25.95 -49.64
CA GLY A 13 12.25 26.88 -50.69
C GLY A 13 13.73 26.68 -51.05
N ASN A 14 14.19 26.64 -52.19
CA ASN A 14 13.62 26.83 -53.51
C ASN A 14 14.68 26.45 -54.56
N MET A 15 14.22 25.96 -55.64
CA MET A 15 14.82 25.76 -56.93
C MET A 15 15.69 26.93 -57.41
N LYS A 16 16.83 26.64 -58.06
CA LYS A 16 17.20 27.33 -59.28
C LYS A 16 18.09 26.48 -60.19
N LYS A 17 17.55 26.22 -61.35
CA LYS A 17 18.23 25.81 -62.59
C LYS A 17 19.23 26.86 -63.01
N ASN A 18 20.34 26.45 -63.56
CA ASN A 18 20.80 27.10 -64.80
C ASN A 18 21.74 26.18 -65.62
N THR A 19 21.40 26.23 -66.86
CA THR A 19 21.86 25.51 -68.04
C THR A 19 23.07 26.20 -68.69
N LYS A 20 23.76 25.42 -69.56
CA LYS A 20 24.64 25.78 -70.71
C LYS A 20 26.13 25.66 -70.42
N GLN A 21 26.93 25.13 -71.24
CA GLN A 21 26.98 24.62 -72.61
C GLN A 21 28.42 24.14 -72.91
N THR A 22 28.54 22.99 -73.55
CA THR A 22 29.23 22.70 -74.81
C THR A 22 30.76 22.68 -74.89
N LYS A 23 31.27 21.57 -75.46
CA LYS A 23 32.43 21.30 -76.24
C LYS A 23 33.79 21.18 -75.54
N ASP A 24 34.36 19.99 -75.51
CA ASP A 24 35.27 19.53 -76.57
C ASP A 24 35.68 18.08 -76.39
N ASP A 25 35.58 17.42 -77.49
CA ASP A 25 35.99 16.07 -77.80
C ASP A 25 37.50 15.92 -77.59
N LYS A 26 37.96 15.09 -76.67
CA LYS A 26 39.28 14.45 -76.68
C LYS A 26 39.17 13.02 -76.18
N MET A 27 39.20 12.13 -77.13
CA MET A 27 39.40 10.71 -77.03
C MET A 27 40.43 10.38 -75.97
N LYS A 28 40.02 9.98 -74.73
CA LYS A 28 40.90 9.43 -73.71
C LYS A 28 40.75 7.93 -73.69
N LYS A 29 41.88 7.25 -73.90
CA LYS A 29 42.05 5.79 -73.82
C LYS A 29 41.39 5.21 -72.59
N PRO A 30 40.77 3.97 -72.66
CA PRO A 30 40.16 3.33 -71.51
C PRO A 30 41.16 3.11 -70.41
N LYS A 31 40.93 3.73 -69.27
CA LYS A 31 41.63 3.41 -68.01
C LYS A 31 41.29 2.00 -67.63
N GLN A 32 42.23 1.11 -67.69
CA GLN A 32 42.11 -0.22 -67.08
C GLN A 32 41.86 -0.04 -65.57
N HIS A 33 40.69 -0.48 -65.15
CA HIS A 33 40.39 -0.58 -63.74
C HIS A 33 41.37 -1.56 -63.07
N PRO A 34 42.03 -1.17 -61.98
CA PRO A 34 42.93 -2.08 -61.28
C PRO A 34 42.03 -3.20 -60.68
N LYS A 35 42.33 -4.44 -61.09
CA LYS A 35 41.71 -5.63 -60.50
C LYS A 35 41.85 -5.54 -58.96
N PRO A 36 40.78 -5.78 -58.17
CA PRO A 36 40.88 -5.77 -56.72
C PRO A 36 41.96 -6.81 -56.31
N LYS A 37 43.03 -6.36 -55.68
CA LYS A 37 44.02 -7.25 -55.08
C LYS A 37 43.30 -8.07 -54.03
N GLY A 38 43.02 -9.32 -54.28
CA GLY A 38 42.49 -10.25 -53.31
C GLY A 38 43.34 -10.21 -52.07
N PHE A 39 42.75 -9.80 -50.97
CA PHE A 39 43.39 -9.71 -49.65
C PHE A 39 43.72 -11.16 -49.23
N ARG A 40 44.94 -11.61 -49.52
CA ARG A 40 45.46 -12.93 -49.09
C ARG A 40 45.73 -12.86 -47.59
N MET A 41 44.70 -13.08 -46.76
CA MET A 41 44.85 -13.23 -45.32
C MET A 41 45.77 -14.41 -45.04
N GLY A 42 46.85 -14.18 -44.28
CA GLY A 42 47.69 -15.25 -43.77
C GLY A 42 46.89 -16.23 -42.90
N LEU A 43 47.34 -17.46 -42.77
CA LEU A 43 46.67 -18.52 -42.02
C LEU A 43 46.28 -18.07 -40.59
N ARG A 44 47.14 -17.30 -39.94
CA ARG A 44 46.90 -16.71 -38.60
C ARG A 44 45.71 -15.75 -38.58
N ALA A 45 45.55 -14.89 -39.59
CA ALA A 45 44.43 -13.96 -39.68
C ALA A 45 43.09 -14.66 -39.97
N LYS A 46 43.12 -15.79 -40.70
CA LYS A 46 41.93 -16.61 -40.92
C LYS A 46 41.46 -17.31 -39.63
N ILE A 47 42.40 -17.84 -38.85
CA ILE A 47 42.09 -18.51 -37.57
C ILE A 47 41.54 -17.48 -36.57
N LEU A 48 42.18 -16.33 -36.42
CA LEU A 48 41.69 -15.23 -35.59
C LEU A 48 40.33 -14.69 -36.03
N GLY A 49 40.11 -14.58 -37.33
CA GLY A 49 38.84 -14.08 -37.91
C GLY A 49 37.63 -15.01 -37.67
N ILE A 50 37.88 -16.30 -37.43
CA ILE A 50 36.82 -17.29 -37.10
C ILE A 50 36.66 -17.44 -35.58
N SER A 51 37.74 -17.50 -34.82
CA SER A 51 37.66 -17.74 -33.38
C SER A 51 37.12 -16.54 -32.60
N LEU A 52 37.44 -15.31 -33.01
CA LEU A 52 37.03 -14.10 -32.31
C LEU A 52 35.48 -13.89 -32.32
N PRO A 53 34.80 -14.01 -33.48
CA PRO A 53 33.34 -13.89 -33.46
C PRO A 53 32.66 -15.02 -32.69
N ILE A 54 33.19 -16.24 -32.69
CA ILE A 54 32.64 -17.34 -31.93
C ILE A 54 32.73 -17.07 -30.42
N THR A 55 33.85 -16.59 -29.93
CA THR A 55 34.00 -16.24 -28.52
C THR A 55 33.08 -15.08 -28.10
N ILE A 56 32.91 -14.05 -28.96
CA ILE A 56 31.98 -12.96 -28.70
C ILE A 56 30.55 -13.46 -28.60
N ILE A 57 30.12 -14.31 -29.53
CA ILE A 57 28.75 -14.90 -29.49
C ILE A 57 28.56 -15.72 -28.21
N MET A 58 29.54 -16.53 -27.81
CA MET A 58 29.46 -17.29 -26.56
C MET A 58 29.30 -16.39 -25.31
N VAL A 59 30.09 -15.32 -25.26
CA VAL A 59 30.00 -14.36 -24.13
C VAL A 59 28.65 -13.68 -24.08
N ILE A 60 28.16 -13.22 -25.24
CA ILE A 60 26.82 -12.62 -25.32
C ILE A 60 25.73 -13.60 -24.88
N ALA A 61 25.82 -14.85 -25.33
CA ALA A 61 24.86 -15.90 -24.93
C ALA A 61 24.91 -16.15 -23.41
N MET A 62 26.09 -16.24 -22.80
CA MET A 62 26.24 -16.39 -21.35
C MET A 62 25.64 -15.19 -20.58
N ILE A 63 25.90 -13.98 -21.03
CA ILE A 63 25.34 -12.77 -20.41
C ILE A 63 23.81 -12.78 -20.49
N ALA A 64 23.23 -13.14 -21.65
CA ALA A 64 21.79 -13.21 -21.84
C ALA A 64 21.12 -14.24 -20.93
N ILE A 65 21.74 -15.42 -20.78
CA ILE A 65 21.26 -16.46 -19.87
C ILE A 65 21.36 -16.01 -18.42
N ALA A 66 22.50 -15.45 -18.00
CA ALA A 66 22.72 -14.97 -16.64
C ALA A 66 21.71 -13.85 -16.28
N TYR A 67 21.46 -12.94 -17.21
CA TYR A 67 20.48 -11.86 -17.02
C TYR A 67 19.06 -12.43 -16.83
N SER A 68 18.64 -13.35 -17.70
CA SER A 68 17.32 -13.96 -17.64
C SER A 68 17.07 -14.78 -16.36
N VAL A 69 18.09 -15.46 -15.85
CA VAL A 69 18.02 -16.21 -14.59
C VAL A 69 17.95 -15.24 -13.41
N SER A 70 18.85 -14.25 -13.40
CA SER A 70 18.91 -13.24 -12.34
C SER A 70 17.60 -12.45 -12.20
N GLU A 71 17.01 -12.04 -13.32
CA GLU A 71 15.73 -11.32 -13.31
C GLU A 71 14.60 -12.16 -12.67
N LYS A 72 14.50 -13.43 -13.03
CA LYS A 72 13.48 -14.35 -12.46
C LYS A 72 13.70 -14.58 -10.97
N ASP A 73 14.94 -14.76 -10.54
CA ASP A 73 15.26 -15.00 -9.14
C ASP A 73 15.04 -13.76 -8.28
N ILE A 74 15.39 -12.56 -8.78
CA ILE A 74 15.14 -11.28 -8.11
C ILE A 74 13.61 -11.07 -8.00
N MET A 75 12.86 -11.29 -9.06
CA MET A 75 11.40 -11.12 -9.05
C MET A 75 10.74 -12.07 -8.05
N LYS A 76 11.09 -13.34 -8.05
CA LYS A 76 10.56 -14.34 -7.09
C LYS A 76 10.93 -13.98 -5.65
N SER A 77 12.18 -13.62 -5.43
CA SER A 77 12.66 -13.24 -4.09
C SER A 77 11.94 -11.99 -3.58
N SER A 78 11.80 -10.97 -4.43
CA SER A 78 11.07 -9.74 -4.08
C SER A 78 9.60 -10.01 -3.77
N GLN A 79 8.91 -10.81 -4.59
CA GLN A 79 7.52 -11.19 -4.35
C GLN A 79 7.37 -12.00 -3.05
N SER A 80 8.28 -12.94 -2.79
CA SER A 80 8.29 -13.70 -1.55
C SER A 80 8.50 -12.82 -0.34
N LEU A 81 9.46 -11.89 -0.41
CA LEU A 81 9.75 -10.93 0.65
C LEU A 81 8.55 -10.03 0.94
N LEU A 82 7.94 -9.47 -0.10
CA LEU A 82 6.75 -8.61 0.04
C LEU A 82 5.58 -9.39 0.68
N ARG A 83 5.35 -10.63 0.23
CA ARG A 83 4.29 -11.48 0.79
C ARG A 83 4.54 -11.83 2.26
N THR A 84 5.78 -12.16 2.61
CA THR A 84 6.16 -12.45 4.00
C THR A 84 6.02 -11.21 4.86
N SER A 85 6.53 -10.07 4.40
CA SER A 85 6.41 -8.80 5.13
C SER A 85 4.95 -8.39 5.34
N ALA A 86 4.10 -8.49 4.31
CA ALA A 86 2.68 -8.21 4.43
C ALA A 86 1.97 -9.15 5.42
N LYS A 87 2.34 -10.44 5.41
CA LYS A 87 1.80 -11.41 6.37
C LYS A 87 2.24 -11.10 7.80
N ASP A 88 3.51 -10.75 7.99
CA ASP A 88 4.04 -10.41 9.32
C ASP A 88 3.39 -9.14 9.87
N GLN A 89 3.17 -8.12 9.03
CA GLN A 89 2.43 -6.93 9.41
C GLN A 89 0.97 -7.26 9.76
N GLY A 90 0.31 -8.11 8.98
CA GLY A 90 -1.03 -8.59 9.29
C GLY A 90 -1.11 -9.31 10.63
N ASN A 91 -0.17 -10.20 10.92
CA ASN A 91 -0.07 -10.89 12.20
C ASN A 91 0.17 -9.93 13.39
N GLN A 92 0.96 -8.87 13.17
CA GLN A 92 1.21 -7.86 14.21
C GLN A 92 -0.06 -7.05 14.52
N ILE A 93 -0.82 -6.67 13.48
CA ILE A 93 -2.10 -5.98 13.64
C ILE A 93 -3.11 -6.89 14.37
N GLU A 94 -3.21 -8.15 13.97
CA GLU A 94 -4.08 -9.13 14.62
C GLU A 94 -3.71 -9.31 16.11
N ALA A 95 -2.43 -9.45 16.41
CA ALA A 95 -1.96 -9.58 17.79
C ALA A 95 -2.24 -8.32 18.61
N TRP A 96 -2.11 -7.14 18.02
CA TRP A 96 -2.45 -5.87 18.65
C TRP A 96 -3.95 -5.77 18.93
N LEU A 97 -4.80 -6.08 17.95
CA LEU A 97 -6.25 -6.09 18.13
C LEU A 97 -6.69 -7.09 19.21
N ASN A 98 -6.13 -8.30 19.21
CA ASN A 98 -6.45 -9.30 20.24
C ASN A 98 -6.08 -8.82 21.62
N ARG A 99 -4.92 -8.17 21.78
CA ARG A 99 -4.52 -7.56 23.06
C ARG A 99 -5.50 -6.49 23.51
N LYS A 100 -5.90 -5.58 22.59
CA LYS A 100 -6.90 -4.55 22.91
C LYS A 100 -8.26 -5.15 23.27
N LEU A 101 -8.66 -6.21 22.62
CA LEU A 101 -9.89 -6.91 22.98
C LEU A 101 -9.82 -7.57 24.36
N ASP A 102 -8.66 -8.10 24.76
CA ASP A 102 -8.46 -8.67 26.09
C ASP A 102 -8.45 -7.57 27.19
N GLU A 103 -7.97 -6.37 26.88
CA GLU A 103 -8.12 -5.21 27.76
C GLU A 103 -9.60 -4.86 27.95
N VAL A 104 -10.39 -4.81 26.88
CA VAL A 104 -11.85 -4.59 26.96
C VAL A 104 -12.55 -5.66 27.80
N LYS A 105 -12.17 -6.93 27.62
CA LYS A 105 -12.71 -8.03 28.47
C LYS A 105 -12.35 -7.84 29.94
N THR A 106 -11.15 -7.37 30.22
CA THR A 106 -10.68 -7.11 31.58
C THR A 106 -11.48 -5.97 32.22
N VAL A 107 -11.69 -4.89 31.49
CA VAL A 107 -12.53 -3.77 31.93
C VAL A 107 -13.97 -4.22 32.17
N LYS A 108 -14.54 -5.00 31.24
CA LYS A 108 -15.89 -5.60 31.41
C LYS A 108 -15.95 -6.41 32.70
N TYR A 109 -15.00 -7.32 32.91
CA TYR A 109 -14.94 -8.17 34.08
C TYR A 109 -14.86 -7.35 35.38
N ASP A 110 -14.01 -6.32 35.41
CA ASP A 110 -13.91 -5.45 36.58
C ASP A 110 -15.20 -4.67 36.84
N LEU A 111 -15.82 -4.10 35.83
CA LEU A 111 -17.09 -3.38 35.98
C LEU A 111 -18.21 -4.28 36.55
N GLU A 112 -18.31 -5.52 36.07
CA GLU A 112 -19.30 -6.49 36.52
C GLU A 112 -19.07 -6.95 37.96
N HIS A 113 -17.81 -7.20 38.35
CA HIS A 113 -17.47 -7.80 39.66
C HIS A 113 -17.23 -6.76 40.74
N SER A 114 -16.90 -5.51 40.41
CA SER A 114 -16.77 -4.42 41.39
C SER A 114 -18.08 -3.84 41.90
N GLY A 115 -19.21 -4.23 41.25
CA GLY A 115 -20.52 -3.65 41.51
C GLY A 115 -20.73 -2.29 40.85
N ALA A 116 -19.80 -1.84 39.99
CA ALA A 116 -19.88 -0.56 39.31
C ALA A 116 -21.09 -0.46 38.38
N VAL A 117 -21.54 -1.58 37.79
CA VAL A 117 -22.72 -1.62 36.92
C VAL A 117 -23.99 -1.19 37.68
N LYS A 118 -24.05 -1.39 38.98
CA LYS A 118 -25.20 -1.04 39.85
C LYS A 118 -25.07 0.33 40.53
N ASP A 119 -23.87 0.86 40.65
CA ASP A 119 -23.57 2.14 41.27
C ASP A 119 -23.05 3.14 40.22
N GLN A 120 -23.90 4.10 39.86
CA GLN A 120 -23.55 5.10 38.83
C GLN A 120 -22.33 5.94 39.19
N LYS A 121 -22.13 6.26 40.48
CA LYS A 121 -20.96 7.04 40.90
C LYS A 121 -19.68 6.22 40.78
N LEU A 122 -19.75 4.94 41.19
CA LEU A 122 -18.62 4.04 41.02
C LEU A 122 -18.30 3.77 39.56
N LEU A 123 -19.34 3.61 38.72
CA LEU A 123 -19.18 3.45 37.29
C LEU A 123 -18.46 4.67 36.66
N GLN A 124 -18.92 5.88 36.99
CA GLN A 124 -18.28 7.11 36.49
C GLN A 124 -16.80 7.19 36.92
N LYS A 125 -16.54 6.90 38.20
CA LYS A 125 -15.15 6.89 38.68
C LYS A 125 -14.28 5.88 37.92
N LYS A 126 -14.79 4.66 37.70
CA LYS A 126 -14.06 3.62 36.95
C LYS A 126 -13.79 4.05 35.50
N LEU A 127 -14.78 4.64 34.83
CA LEU A 127 -14.60 5.15 33.47
C LEU A 127 -13.53 6.25 33.40
N ASN A 128 -13.51 7.15 34.38
CA ASN A 128 -12.48 8.19 34.48
C ASN A 128 -11.08 7.56 34.75
N ASP A 129 -11.00 6.58 35.65
CA ASP A 129 -9.74 5.89 35.96
C ASP A 129 -9.18 5.18 34.71
N TYR A 130 -10.02 4.50 33.94
CA TYR A 130 -9.60 3.84 32.69
C TYR A 130 -9.20 4.83 31.60
N TYR A 131 -9.90 5.95 31.47
CA TYR A 131 -9.56 7.00 30.50
C TYR A 131 -8.18 7.61 30.80
N ALA A 132 -7.84 7.75 32.09
CA ALA A 132 -6.54 8.28 32.52
C ALA A 132 -5.38 7.28 32.34
N LEU A 133 -5.68 5.97 32.24
CA LEU A 133 -4.66 4.93 32.15
C LEU A 133 -4.20 4.61 30.73
N ASP A 134 -5.09 4.73 29.74
CA ASP A 134 -4.79 4.33 28.36
C ASP A 134 -5.48 5.28 27.35
N ASP A 135 -4.67 6.05 26.65
CA ASP A 135 -5.05 7.00 25.63
C ASP A 135 -5.22 6.38 24.22
N SER A 136 -4.91 5.09 24.09
CA SER A 136 -5.05 4.38 22.80
C SER A 136 -6.49 4.05 22.42
N PHE A 137 -7.43 4.14 23.38
CA PHE A 137 -8.85 4.03 23.12
C PHE A 137 -9.45 5.41 22.84
N VAL A 138 -9.84 5.65 21.60
CA VAL A 138 -10.38 6.95 21.19
C VAL A 138 -11.65 7.29 21.97
N GLY A 139 -11.56 8.34 22.78
CA GLY A 139 -12.65 8.75 23.66
C GLY A 139 -12.89 7.85 24.88
N GLY A 140 -12.01 6.88 25.15
CA GLY A 140 -12.07 6.00 26.31
C GLY A 140 -13.19 4.96 26.23
N PHE A 141 -13.53 4.39 27.41
CA PHE A 141 -14.65 3.48 27.54
C PHE A 141 -15.94 4.24 27.81
N TYR A 142 -17.02 3.73 27.28
CA TYR A 142 -18.37 4.26 27.55
C TYR A 142 -19.39 3.14 27.74
N VAL A 143 -20.38 3.42 28.57
CA VAL A 143 -21.45 2.49 28.89
C VAL A 143 -22.78 3.12 28.48
N THR A 144 -23.55 2.39 27.69
CA THR A 144 -24.83 2.86 27.17
C THR A 144 -25.96 1.97 27.69
N ASP A 145 -27.04 2.59 28.17
CA ASP A 145 -28.23 1.91 28.63
C ASP A 145 -29.26 1.66 27.50
N THR A 146 -30.33 0.98 27.80
CA THR A 146 -31.43 0.72 26.85
C THR A 146 -32.22 1.97 26.48
N ALA A 147 -32.11 3.06 27.23
CA ALA A 147 -32.68 4.35 26.86
C ALA A 147 -31.84 5.07 25.80
N GLY A 148 -30.57 4.66 25.62
CA GLY A 148 -29.60 5.31 24.75
C GLY A 148 -28.78 6.37 25.49
N THR A 149 -28.86 6.41 26.83
CA THR A 149 -28.05 7.29 27.64
C THR A 149 -26.63 6.77 27.69
N VAL A 150 -25.67 7.61 27.33
CA VAL A 150 -24.25 7.27 27.30
C VAL A 150 -23.55 7.86 28.51
N MET A 151 -22.89 7.02 29.27
CA MET A 151 -21.98 7.41 30.34
C MET A 151 -20.53 7.17 29.89
N LYS A 152 -19.69 8.18 29.97
CA LYS A 152 -18.28 8.17 29.59
C LYS A 152 -17.45 8.97 30.59
N ALA A 153 -16.13 8.98 30.46
CA ALA A 153 -15.28 9.78 31.32
C ALA A 153 -15.64 11.27 31.27
N ASP A 154 -15.57 11.97 32.40
CA ASP A 154 -15.99 13.39 32.51
C ASP A 154 -15.16 14.33 31.65
N ASP A 155 -13.89 14.05 31.49
CA ASP A 155 -12.93 14.84 30.69
C ASP A 155 -12.94 14.44 29.20
N ASN A 156 -13.75 13.46 28.82
CA ASN A 156 -13.94 13.08 27.42
C ASN A 156 -14.97 13.99 26.74
N THR A 157 -14.51 14.79 25.79
CA THR A 157 -15.35 15.75 25.05
C THR A 157 -16.11 15.15 23.86
N THR A 158 -15.84 13.89 23.50
CA THR A 158 -16.47 13.24 22.35
C THR A 158 -17.98 13.13 22.55
N GLN A 159 -18.76 13.67 21.63
CA GLN A 159 -20.22 13.53 21.60
C GLN A 159 -20.60 12.23 20.89
N ILE A 160 -21.57 11.52 21.46
CA ILE A 160 -22.14 10.33 20.82
C ILE A 160 -23.61 10.62 20.50
N ASN A 161 -23.87 10.88 19.23
CA ASN A 161 -25.19 11.17 18.73
C ASN A 161 -25.93 9.85 18.38
N ASN A 162 -27.25 9.80 18.64
CA ASN A 162 -28.11 8.66 18.27
C ASN A 162 -27.49 7.30 18.64
N ALA A 163 -27.07 7.14 19.89
CA ALA A 163 -26.33 5.95 20.34
C ALA A 163 -26.99 4.62 19.92
N LYS A 164 -28.32 4.55 19.91
CA LYS A 164 -29.07 3.33 19.52
C LYS A 164 -28.93 2.97 18.04
N ASP A 165 -28.69 3.95 17.19
CA ASP A 165 -28.55 3.77 15.74
C ASP A 165 -27.12 3.38 15.36
N GLN A 166 -26.20 3.53 16.31
CA GLN A 166 -24.80 3.24 16.09
C GLN A 166 -24.53 1.73 16.00
N ILE A 167 -23.62 1.35 15.13
CA ILE A 167 -23.28 -0.05 14.86
C ILE A 167 -22.75 -0.78 16.10
N TRP A 168 -21.95 -0.08 16.92
CA TRP A 168 -21.40 -0.64 18.15
C TRP A 168 -22.50 -0.95 19.20
N TYR A 169 -23.56 -0.13 19.28
CA TYR A 169 -24.70 -0.40 20.15
C TYR A 169 -25.46 -1.65 19.71
N GLN A 170 -25.83 -1.70 18.43
CA GLN A 170 -26.58 -2.83 17.86
C GLN A 170 -25.79 -4.14 17.96
N LYS A 171 -24.48 -4.10 17.73
CA LYS A 171 -23.62 -5.28 17.87
C LYS A 171 -23.41 -5.66 19.33
N GLY A 172 -23.27 -4.67 20.22
CA GLY A 172 -23.14 -4.88 21.67
C GLY A 172 -24.34 -5.61 22.25
N LEU A 173 -25.57 -5.28 21.82
CA LEU A 173 -26.81 -5.97 22.25
C LEU A 173 -26.83 -7.48 21.92
N THR A 174 -26.07 -7.92 20.95
CA THR A 174 -26.08 -9.33 20.51
C THR A 174 -24.91 -10.14 21.03
N ARG A 175 -24.02 -9.54 21.85
CA ARG A 175 -22.75 -10.17 22.28
C ARG A 175 -22.55 -10.09 23.76
N MET A 176 -22.55 -11.24 24.44
CA MET A 176 -22.14 -11.35 25.84
C MET A 176 -20.62 -11.11 25.99
N ASN A 177 -19.83 -11.66 25.08
CA ASN A 177 -18.39 -11.45 25.06
C ASN A 177 -18.06 -10.28 24.13
N PRO A 178 -17.19 -9.34 24.55
CA PRO A 178 -16.74 -8.25 23.70
C PRO A 178 -16.15 -8.74 22.39
N GLY A 179 -16.43 -8.01 21.32
CA GLY A 179 -15.92 -8.27 19.98
C GLY A 179 -15.96 -7.02 19.13
N TYR A 180 -15.19 -7.04 18.04
CA TYR A 180 -15.08 -5.90 17.14
C TYR A 180 -16.30 -5.76 16.23
N THR A 181 -16.67 -4.51 15.94
CA THR A 181 -17.58 -4.17 14.86
C THR A 181 -16.88 -4.28 13.50
N PRO A 182 -17.60 -4.31 12.38
CA PRO A 182 -17.01 -3.89 11.11
C PRO A 182 -16.48 -2.46 11.22
N VAL A 183 -15.54 -2.11 10.32
CA VAL A 183 -15.08 -0.71 10.19
C VAL A 183 -16.27 0.16 9.78
N PHE A 184 -16.41 1.31 10.42
CA PHE A 184 -17.45 2.30 10.11
C PHE A 184 -16.86 3.70 10.14
N GLU A 185 -17.58 4.64 9.59
CA GLU A 185 -17.23 6.05 9.56
C GLU A 185 -17.98 6.78 10.69
N ASP A 186 -17.26 7.60 11.45
CA ASP A 186 -17.85 8.44 12.49
C ASP A 186 -18.45 9.74 11.91
N ASP A 187 -19.03 10.57 12.78
CA ASP A 187 -19.65 11.85 12.39
C ASP A 187 -18.62 12.86 11.82
N GLU A 188 -17.31 12.63 12.02
CA GLU A 188 -16.21 13.46 11.54
C GLU A 188 -15.50 12.87 10.31
N ASN A 189 -16.07 11.80 9.71
CA ASN A 189 -15.53 11.05 8.58
C ASN A 189 -14.21 10.30 8.89
N HIS A 190 -13.96 9.93 10.13
CA HIS A 190 -12.86 9.05 10.50
C HIS A 190 -13.30 7.59 10.41
N MET A 191 -12.43 6.76 9.86
CA MET A 191 -12.65 5.30 9.84
C MET A 191 -12.31 4.72 11.20
N MET A 192 -13.30 4.14 11.86
CA MET A 192 -13.18 3.60 13.21
C MET A 192 -13.60 2.13 13.27
N ILE A 193 -13.12 1.47 14.29
CA ILE A 193 -13.58 0.15 14.72
C ILE A 193 -13.91 0.23 16.21
N SER A 194 -15.03 -0.32 16.63
CA SER A 194 -15.38 -0.37 18.06
C SER A 194 -15.29 -1.78 18.58
N ALA A 195 -14.82 -1.93 19.81
CA ALA A 195 -14.99 -3.13 20.60
C ALA A 195 -16.20 -2.94 21.52
N CYS A 196 -17.17 -3.85 21.45
CA CYS A 196 -18.42 -3.73 22.21
C CYS A 196 -18.91 -5.08 22.71
N GLY A 197 -19.61 -5.04 23.83
CA GLY A 197 -20.25 -6.21 24.43
C GLY A 197 -21.24 -5.84 25.53
N MET A 198 -22.17 -6.73 25.78
CA MET A 198 -23.17 -6.55 26.83
C MET A 198 -22.53 -6.69 28.22
N LEU A 199 -22.85 -5.78 29.13
CA LEU A 199 -22.56 -5.94 30.55
C LEU A 199 -23.64 -6.79 31.21
N ASP A 200 -23.22 -7.74 32.03
CA ASP A 200 -24.13 -8.55 32.84
C ASP A 200 -24.56 -7.74 34.08
N ASP A 201 -25.71 -7.09 33.94
CA ASP A 201 -26.44 -6.48 35.07
C ASP A 201 -27.78 -7.16 35.14
N ALA A 202 -27.98 -8.06 36.05
CA ALA A 202 -29.20 -8.90 36.21
C ALA A 202 -30.53 -8.12 36.12
N THR A 203 -30.52 -6.79 36.13
CA THR A 203 -31.70 -5.92 36.15
C THR A 203 -31.83 -5.04 34.90
N ASN A 204 -30.73 -4.65 34.27
CA ASN A 204 -30.74 -3.73 33.12
C ASN A 204 -29.67 -4.13 32.07
N ILE A 205 -30.07 -4.12 30.82
CA ILE A 205 -29.16 -4.31 29.72
C ILE A 205 -28.33 -3.03 29.55
N ARG A 206 -27.00 -3.16 29.64
CA ARG A 206 -26.05 -2.11 29.36
C ARG A 206 -25.01 -2.61 28.37
N ILE A 207 -24.42 -1.73 27.61
CA ILE A 207 -23.43 -2.05 26.61
C ILE A 207 -22.16 -1.29 26.95
N LEU A 208 -21.06 -2.02 27.15
CA LEU A 208 -19.73 -1.47 27.20
C LEU A 208 -19.20 -1.35 25.78
N SER A 209 -18.66 -0.20 25.43
CA SER A 209 -18.05 0.03 24.14
C SER A 209 -16.82 0.94 24.26
N THR A 210 -15.94 0.84 23.29
CA THR A 210 -14.79 1.74 23.10
C THR A 210 -14.41 1.75 21.64
N ASN A 211 -13.82 2.85 21.20
CA ASN A 211 -13.35 3.05 19.81
C ASN A 211 -11.83 2.93 19.72
N LEU A 212 -11.37 2.48 18.54
CA LEU A 212 -9.96 2.33 18.17
C LEU A 212 -9.71 2.98 16.82
#